data_e9733b1321a9803b6b3361fa2c1b09bc
#
_entry.id   e9733b1321a9803b6b3361fa2c1b09bc
#
_cell.length_a   1.000
_cell.length_b   1.000
_cell.length_c   1.000
_cell.angle_alpha   90.00
_cell.angle_beta   90.00
_cell.angle_gamma   90.00
#
_symmetry.space_group_name_H-M   'P 1'
#
loop_
_entity.id
_entity.type
_entity.pdbx_description
1 polymer ?
#
loop_
_entity_poly.entity_id
_entity_poly.type
_entity_poly.pdbx_seq_one_letter_code
_entity_poly.pdbx_strand_id
1 'polypeptide(L)'
;ASRNPHRKAAAVSGADLHLAWGAPFAALLLSIAVAPLVSAQFWHAHYGKIAAFWSLLALLPIALAQGPSAALAAFVHAMLAEYMSFILLLFALYTVAGGILVTGSVRGTPCSNAIILALGASMASFVGTTGAAMILIRPLIRANADRAHNAHVMVFFIVLVANVGGALTPLGDPPLFVGFLHGVSFFWTMQHLWLQTAIVATIVLAIFVAVDIWFAR
;
A
#
# COMPACT_ATOMS: atom_id res chain seq x y z
N ALA A 1 -28.73 -43.22 5.86
CA ALA A 1 -27.69 -42.38 5.25
C ALA A 1 -28.10 -40.92 5.45
N SER A 2 -27.68 -40.33 6.55
CA SER A 2 -27.95 -38.94 6.94
C SER A 2 -27.02 -38.02 6.11
N ARG A 3 -27.59 -37.27 5.17
CA ARG A 3 -26.88 -36.17 4.49
C ARG A 3 -26.71 -35.05 5.50
N ASN A 4 -25.47 -34.82 5.90
CA ASN A 4 -25.07 -33.72 6.79
C ASN A 4 -25.28 -32.36 6.06
N PRO A 5 -26.22 -31.47 6.50
CA PRO A 5 -26.55 -30.23 5.82
C PRO A 5 -25.52 -29.11 6.02
N HIS A 6 -24.46 -29.34 6.76
CA HIS A 6 -23.40 -28.36 7.04
C HIS A 6 -22.12 -28.63 6.20
N ARG A 7 -22.26 -28.83 4.89
CA ARG A 7 -21.11 -28.58 4.02
C ARG A 7 -20.92 -27.06 4.01
N LYS A 8 -20.10 -26.54 4.94
CA LYS A 8 -19.54 -25.18 4.86
C LYS A 8 -19.14 -24.95 3.42
N ALA A 9 -19.66 -23.91 2.79
CA ALA A 9 -19.19 -23.49 1.49
C ALA A 9 -17.67 -23.47 1.56
N ALA A 10 -17.02 -24.45 0.93
CA ALA A 10 -15.57 -24.56 0.96
C ALA A 10 -15.07 -23.28 0.30
N ALA A 11 -14.37 -22.45 1.06
CA ALA A 11 -13.63 -21.33 0.50
C ALA A 11 -12.79 -21.91 -0.65
N VAL A 12 -12.86 -21.30 -1.83
CA VAL A 12 -12.09 -21.75 -2.99
C VAL A 12 -10.64 -21.77 -2.58
N SER A 13 -10.06 -22.97 -2.43
CA SER A 13 -8.65 -23.11 -2.10
C SER A 13 -7.83 -22.68 -3.32
N GLY A 14 -7.07 -21.59 -3.19
CA GLY A 14 -6.18 -21.13 -4.27
C GLY A 14 -5.14 -22.15 -4.68
N ALA A 15 -4.87 -23.15 -3.83
CA ALA A 15 -3.93 -24.24 -4.12
C ALA A 15 -4.41 -25.18 -5.25
N ASP A 16 -5.72 -25.25 -5.48
CA ASP A 16 -6.31 -26.13 -6.50
C ASP A 16 -6.55 -25.40 -7.83
N LEU A 17 -6.24 -24.10 -7.90
CA LEU A 17 -6.46 -23.28 -9.08
C LEU A 17 -5.24 -23.29 -10.01
N HIS A 18 -5.47 -23.52 -11.31
CA HIS A 18 -4.43 -23.41 -12.33
C HIS A 18 -3.91 -21.96 -12.40
N LEU A 19 -2.60 -21.77 -12.63
CA LEU A 19 -1.95 -20.45 -12.67
C LEU A 19 -2.64 -19.44 -13.61
N ALA A 20 -3.29 -19.92 -14.67
CA ALA A 20 -4.06 -19.09 -15.59
C ALA A 20 -5.19 -18.27 -14.92
N TRP A 21 -5.69 -18.70 -13.76
CA TRP A 21 -6.71 -17.96 -13.02
C TRP A 21 -6.20 -16.67 -12.39
N GLY A 22 -4.89 -16.51 -12.29
CA GLY A 22 -4.23 -15.26 -11.91
C GLY A 22 -4.18 -14.22 -13.03
N ALA A 23 -4.49 -14.61 -14.27
CA ALA A 23 -4.39 -13.70 -15.43
C ALA A 23 -5.28 -12.43 -15.32
N PRO A 24 -6.54 -12.49 -14.87
CA PRO A 24 -7.36 -11.28 -14.69
C PRO A 24 -6.77 -10.30 -13.66
N PHE A 25 -6.18 -10.83 -12.58
CA PHE A 25 -5.49 -10.01 -11.58
C PHE A 25 -4.23 -9.34 -12.16
N ALA A 26 -3.38 -10.11 -12.84
CA ALA A 26 -2.19 -9.58 -13.51
C ALA A 26 -2.56 -8.52 -14.56
N ALA A 27 -3.62 -8.74 -15.33
CA ALA A 27 -4.11 -7.80 -16.33
C ALA A 27 -4.69 -6.53 -15.71
N LEU A 28 -5.36 -6.64 -14.55
CA LEU A 28 -5.81 -5.47 -13.77
C LEU A 28 -4.60 -4.63 -13.31
N LEU A 29 -3.56 -5.27 -12.74
CA LEU A 29 -2.34 -4.57 -12.32
C LEU A 29 -1.63 -3.89 -13.49
N LEU A 30 -1.53 -4.57 -14.63
CA LEU A 30 -0.96 -3.97 -15.84
C LEU A 30 -1.82 -2.81 -16.35
N SER A 31 -3.15 -2.92 -16.28
CA SER A 31 -4.05 -1.82 -16.64
C SER A 31 -3.83 -0.59 -15.76
N ILE A 32 -3.67 -0.78 -14.44
CA ILE A 32 -3.38 0.30 -13.49
C ILE A 32 -2.01 0.94 -13.77
N ALA A 33 -1.01 0.13 -14.10
CA ALA A 33 0.35 0.63 -14.32
C ALA A 33 0.52 1.33 -15.67
N VAL A 34 -0.07 0.78 -16.75
CA VAL A 34 0.21 1.21 -18.12
C VAL A 34 -0.83 2.20 -18.65
N ALA A 35 -2.13 1.98 -18.37
CA ALA A 35 -3.18 2.81 -18.97
C ALA A 35 -3.07 4.30 -18.63
N PRO A 36 -2.73 4.74 -17.40
CA PRO A 36 -2.52 6.15 -17.10
C PRO A 36 -1.34 6.77 -17.86
N LEU A 37 -0.29 5.98 -18.17
CA LEU A 37 0.88 6.43 -18.91
C LEU A 37 0.58 6.62 -20.39
N VAL A 38 -0.27 5.74 -20.96
CA VAL A 38 -0.67 5.82 -22.37
C VAL A 38 -1.70 6.91 -22.59
N SER A 39 -2.72 6.99 -21.74
CA SER A 39 -3.79 8.00 -21.82
C SER A 39 -4.41 8.24 -20.45
N ALA A 40 -3.92 9.26 -19.74
CA ALA A 40 -4.47 9.65 -18.44
C ALA A 40 -5.97 10.00 -18.52
N GLN A 41 -6.38 10.68 -19.59
CA GLN A 41 -7.79 11.08 -19.80
C GLN A 41 -8.71 9.88 -19.97
N PHE A 42 -8.32 8.89 -20.77
CA PHE A 42 -9.07 7.64 -20.94
C PHE A 42 -9.15 6.88 -19.62
N TRP A 43 -8.03 6.76 -18.89
CA TRP A 43 -7.99 6.09 -17.61
C TRP A 43 -8.96 6.72 -16.60
N HIS A 44 -8.88 8.05 -16.41
CA HIS A 44 -9.77 8.75 -15.47
C HIS A 44 -11.26 8.61 -15.80
N ALA A 45 -11.61 8.49 -17.07
CA ALA A 45 -13.00 8.30 -17.49
C ALA A 45 -13.50 6.85 -17.34
N HIS A 46 -12.60 5.84 -17.35
CA HIS A 46 -12.98 4.44 -17.51
C HIS A 46 -12.42 3.47 -16.47
N TYR A 47 -11.58 3.92 -15.51
CA TYR A 47 -10.94 3.02 -14.54
C TYR A 47 -11.92 2.11 -13.79
N GLY A 48 -13.09 2.61 -13.41
CA GLY A 48 -14.12 1.81 -12.74
C GLY A 48 -14.71 0.70 -13.65
N LYS A 49 -14.88 0.98 -14.94
CA LYS A 49 -15.35 -0.02 -15.92
C LYS A 49 -14.29 -1.10 -16.19
N ILE A 50 -13.02 -0.71 -16.24
CA ILE A 50 -11.90 -1.62 -16.42
C ILE A 50 -11.77 -2.54 -15.20
N ALA A 51 -11.85 -1.98 -13.99
CA ALA A 51 -11.83 -2.76 -12.75
C ALA A 51 -13.02 -3.73 -12.69
N ALA A 52 -14.23 -3.28 -13.00
CA ALA A 52 -15.42 -4.14 -13.05
C ALA A 52 -15.28 -5.26 -14.08
N PHE A 53 -14.75 -4.98 -15.27
CA PHE A 53 -14.51 -5.98 -16.30
C PHE A 53 -13.57 -7.09 -15.82
N TRP A 54 -12.42 -6.74 -15.25
CA TRP A 54 -11.46 -7.72 -14.76
C TRP A 54 -12.00 -8.50 -13.55
N SER A 55 -12.77 -7.85 -12.66
CA SER A 55 -13.43 -8.51 -11.54
C SER A 55 -14.48 -9.53 -12.00
N LEU A 56 -15.30 -9.18 -12.99
CA LEU A 56 -16.27 -10.10 -13.58
C LEU A 56 -15.58 -11.27 -14.28
N LEU A 57 -14.47 -11.01 -14.96
CA LEU A 57 -13.70 -12.06 -15.62
C LEU A 57 -13.06 -13.02 -14.59
N ALA A 58 -12.70 -12.55 -13.41
CA ALA A 58 -12.23 -13.39 -12.31
C ALA A 58 -13.34 -14.20 -11.63
N LEU A 59 -14.57 -13.66 -11.54
CA LEU A 59 -15.71 -14.33 -10.93
C LEU A 59 -16.40 -15.35 -11.87
N LEU A 60 -16.35 -15.12 -13.18
CA LEU A 60 -17.03 -15.96 -14.16
C LEU A 60 -16.64 -17.43 -14.09
N PRO A 61 -15.34 -17.78 -14.03
CA PRO A 61 -14.94 -19.18 -13.91
C PRO A 61 -15.40 -19.83 -12.59
N ILE A 62 -15.44 -19.08 -11.50
CA ILE A 62 -15.97 -19.59 -10.22
C ILE A 62 -17.46 -19.89 -10.36
N ALA A 63 -18.21 -19.01 -11.03
CA ALA A 63 -19.63 -19.21 -11.29
C ALA A 63 -19.90 -20.41 -12.18
N LEU A 64 -19.06 -20.65 -13.20
CA LEU A 64 -19.20 -21.78 -14.12
C LEU A 64 -18.77 -23.11 -13.48
N ALA A 65 -17.74 -23.12 -12.66
CA ALA A 65 -17.21 -24.32 -12.03
C ALA A 65 -17.98 -24.74 -10.77
N GLN A 66 -18.39 -23.79 -9.93
CA GLN A 66 -18.97 -24.04 -8.60
C GLN A 66 -20.40 -23.50 -8.45
N GLY A 67 -20.91 -22.84 -9.48
CA GLY A 67 -22.26 -22.27 -9.51
C GLY A 67 -22.33 -20.80 -9.12
N PRO A 68 -23.41 -20.11 -9.51
CA PRO A 68 -23.58 -18.66 -9.26
C PRO A 68 -23.60 -18.28 -7.77
N SER A 69 -24.12 -19.17 -6.91
CA SER A 69 -24.15 -18.94 -5.46
C SER A 69 -22.77 -18.91 -4.84
N ALA A 70 -21.81 -19.73 -5.34
CA ALA A 70 -20.44 -19.74 -4.90
C ALA A 70 -19.70 -18.45 -5.32
N ALA A 71 -19.90 -18.00 -6.55
CA ALA A 71 -19.33 -16.74 -7.03
C ALA A 71 -19.88 -15.53 -6.26
N LEU A 72 -21.19 -15.50 -5.97
CA LEU A 72 -21.79 -14.47 -5.14
C LEU A 72 -21.23 -14.50 -3.70
N ALA A 73 -21.08 -15.68 -3.11
CA ALA A 73 -20.49 -15.82 -1.78
C ALA A 73 -19.03 -15.34 -1.74
N ALA A 74 -18.23 -15.68 -2.75
CA ALA A 74 -16.86 -15.19 -2.90
C ALA A 74 -16.80 -13.66 -3.04
N PHE A 75 -17.66 -13.08 -3.86
CA PHE A 75 -17.75 -11.64 -4.02
C PHE A 75 -18.16 -10.93 -2.72
N VAL A 76 -19.21 -11.42 -2.04
CA VAL A 76 -19.68 -10.86 -0.77
C VAL A 76 -18.59 -10.97 0.30
N HIS A 77 -17.89 -12.10 0.37
CA HIS A 77 -16.78 -12.27 1.30
C HIS A 77 -15.64 -11.26 1.03
N ALA A 78 -15.22 -11.12 -0.21
CA ALA A 78 -14.20 -10.15 -0.59
C ALA A 78 -14.62 -8.70 -0.24
N MET A 79 -15.91 -8.34 -0.48
CA MET A 79 -16.42 -7.02 -0.14
C MET A 79 -16.52 -6.76 1.35
N LEU A 80 -17.01 -7.71 2.14
CA LEU A 80 -17.27 -7.49 3.57
C LEU A 80 -16.06 -7.81 4.44
N ALA A 81 -15.35 -8.91 4.18
CA ALA A 81 -14.25 -9.33 5.02
C ALA A 81 -12.92 -8.64 4.67
N GLU A 82 -12.66 -8.39 3.39
CA GLU A 82 -11.38 -7.82 2.95
C GLU A 82 -11.50 -6.31 2.68
N TYR A 83 -12.34 -5.93 1.73
CA TYR A 83 -12.44 -4.53 1.30
C TYR A 83 -12.94 -3.62 2.43
N MET A 84 -14.03 -4.00 3.12
CA MET A 84 -14.57 -3.16 4.20
C MET A 84 -13.61 -3.04 5.38
N SER A 85 -12.94 -4.13 5.77
CA SER A 85 -11.93 -4.13 6.82
C SER A 85 -10.75 -3.21 6.45
N PHE A 86 -10.33 -3.26 5.19
CA PHE A 86 -9.27 -2.40 4.67
C PHE A 86 -9.68 -0.92 4.67
N ILE A 87 -10.88 -0.59 4.20
CA ILE A 87 -11.39 0.79 4.20
C ILE A 87 -11.54 1.34 5.63
N LEU A 88 -12.02 0.53 6.56
CA LEU A 88 -12.12 0.93 7.97
C LEU A 88 -10.74 1.20 8.59
N LEU A 89 -9.74 0.37 8.26
CA LEU A 89 -8.37 0.61 8.69
C LEU A 89 -7.83 1.93 8.13
N LEU A 90 -7.96 2.14 6.82
CA LEU A 90 -7.50 3.38 6.19
C LEU A 90 -8.22 4.61 6.76
N PHE A 91 -9.53 4.51 7.00
CA PHE A 91 -10.31 5.60 7.60
C PHE A 91 -9.83 5.91 9.02
N ALA A 92 -9.57 4.90 9.83
CA ALA A 92 -9.05 5.07 11.17
C ALA A 92 -7.67 5.73 11.17
N LEU A 93 -6.74 5.23 10.34
CA LEU A 93 -5.39 5.79 10.19
C LEU A 93 -5.44 7.23 9.67
N TYR A 94 -6.29 7.50 8.67
CA TYR A 94 -6.48 8.84 8.11
C TYR A 94 -7.00 9.83 9.16
N THR A 95 -7.99 9.40 9.96
CA THR A 95 -8.60 10.25 11.00
C THR A 95 -7.59 10.60 12.09
N VAL A 96 -6.82 9.60 12.56
CA VAL A 96 -5.79 9.82 13.57
C VAL A 96 -4.67 10.72 13.02
N ALA A 97 -4.15 10.43 11.83
CA ALA A 97 -3.07 11.19 11.21
C ALA A 97 -3.51 12.63 10.86
N GLY A 98 -4.74 12.80 10.40
CA GLY A 98 -5.30 14.11 10.04
C GLY A 98 -5.45 15.07 11.22
N GLY A 99 -5.55 14.53 12.46
CA GLY A 99 -5.59 15.31 13.69
C GLY A 99 -4.22 15.80 14.19
N ILE A 100 -3.12 15.30 13.62
CA ILE A 100 -1.76 15.66 14.05
C ILE A 100 -1.23 16.81 13.20
N LEU A 101 -0.98 17.94 13.82
CA LEU A 101 -0.34 19.10 13.19
C LEU A 101 1.07 19.29 13.73
N VAL A 102 2.07 19.11 12.86
CA VAL A 102 3.45 19.45 13.18
C VAL A 102 3.71 20.90 12.79
N THR A 103 3.94 21.75 13.80
CA THR A 103 4.31 23.16 13.63
C THR A 103 5.77 23.34 13.98
N GLY A 104 6.48 24.14 13.17
CA GLY A 104 7.88 24.47 13.41
C GLY A 104 8.49 25.18 12.19
N SER A 105 9.52 26.00 12.44
CA SER A 105 10.31 26.64 11.40
C SER A 105 11.58 25.84 11.12
N VAL A 106 11.44 24.72 10.43
CA VAL A 106 12.59 23.92 10.01
C VAL A 106 13.08 24.45 8.66
N ARG A 107 14.38 24.75 8.54
CA ARG A 107 15.00 25.09 7.25
C ARG A 107 15.38 23.80 6.53
N GLY A 108 15.17 23.77 5.20
CA GLY A 108 15.47 22.64 4.32
C GLY A 108 16.99 22.46 4.11
N THR A 109 17.69 22.09 5.16
CA THR A 109 19.10 21.69 5.06
C THR A 109 19.19 20.17 4.82
N PRO A 110 20.29 19.67 4.22
CA PRO A 110 20.47 18.23 4.02
C PRO A 110 20.30 17.41 5.32
N CYS A 111 20.78 17.94 6.43
CA CYS A 111 20.66 17.28 7.73
C CYS A 111 19.21 17.24 8.23
N SER A 112 18.49 18.36 8.19
CA SER A 112 17.10 18.40 8.62
C SER A 112 16.16 17.57 7.73
N ASN A 113 16.39 17.57 6.42
CA ASN A 113 15.66 16.72 5.50
C ASN A 113 15.92 15.22 5.81
N ALA A 114 17.19 14.83 6.02
CA ALA A 114 17.54 13.46 6.38
C ALA A 114 16.89 13.01 7.68
N ILE A 115 16.85 13.89 8.71
CA ILE A 115 16.18 13.60 9.98
C ILE A 115 14.67 13.40 9.77
N ILE A 116 14.01 14.28 9.00
CA ILE A 116 12.58 14.15 8.71
C ILE A 116 12.28 12.84 7.97
N LEU A 117 13.10 12.48 6.97
CA LEU A 117 12.93 11.23 6.23
C LEU A 117 13.14 10.00 7.14
N ALA A 118 14.17 10.01 7.98
CA ALA A 118 14.46 8.91 8.91
C ALA A 118 13.37 8.74 9.96
N LEU A 119 12.90 9.84 10.56
CA LEU A 119 11.77 9.83 11.49
C LEU A 119 10.49 9.35 10.81
N GLY A 120 10.22 9.84 9.60
CA GLY A 120 9.04 9.43 8.83
C GLY A 120 9.05 7.95 8.49
N ALA A 121 10.20 7.42 8.03
CA ALA A 121 10.34 5.99 7.75
C ALA A 121 10.14 5.14 9.02
N SER A 122 10.69 5.58 10.16
CA SER A 122 10.51 4.89 11.44
C SER A 122 9.06 4.92 11.92
N MET A 123 8.36 6.05 11.75
CA MET A 123 6.96 6.20 12.15
C MET A 123 6.00 5.41 11.25
N ALA A 124 6.34 5.24 9.97
CA ALA A 124 5.44 4.66 8.97
C ALA A 124 4.98 3.23 9.32
N SER A 125 5.82 2.44 9.98
CA SER A 125 5.45 1.11 10.47
C SER A 125 4.46 1.12 11.64
N PHE A 126 4.31 2.24 12.36
CA PHE A 126 3.40 2.34 13.53
C PHE A 126 2.09 3.05 13.19
N VAL A 127 2.15 4.15 12.44
CA VAL A 127 0.97 4.97 12.11
C VAL A 127 0.51 4.79 10.66
N GLY A 128 1.11 3.86 9.94
CA GLY A 128 0.90 3.66 8.52
C GLY A 128 1.70 4.63 7.64
N THR A 129 2.04 4.18 6.43
CA THR A 129 2.74 5.03 5.45
C THR A 129 1.93 6.27 5.11
N THR A 130 0.62 6.12 4.92
CA THR A 130 -0.30 7.24 4.66
C THR A 130 -0.30 8.23 5.82
N GLY A 131 -0.38 7.73 7.07
CA GLY A 131 -0.35 8.56 8.27
C GLY A 131 0.94 9.35 8.42
N ALA A 132 2.08 8.67 8.33
CA ALA A 132 3.40 9.32 8.39
C ALA A 132 3.59 10.34 7.26
N ALA A 133 3.15 10.00 6.04
CA ALA A 133 3.22 10.91 4.91
C ALA A 133 2.37 12.16 5.12
N MET A 134 1.13 12.04 5.59
CA MET A 134 0.24 13.19 5.84
C MET A 134 0.78 14.14 6.91
N ILE A 135 1.39 13.59 7.95
CA ILE A 135 1.96 14.38 9.05
C ILE A 135 3.19 15.17 8.58
N LEU A 136 4.07 14.53 7.78
CA LEU A 136 5.41 15.07 7.49
C LEU A 136 5.54 15.77 6.15
N ILE A 137 4.66 15.52 5.18
CA ILE A 137 4.77 16.11 3.84
C ILE A 137 4.68 17.65 3.87
N ARG A 138 3.76 18.19 4.64
CA ARG A 138 3.58 19.67 4.73
C ARG A 138 4.76 20.37 5.37
N PRO A 139 5.29 19.94 6.53
CA PRO A 139 6.54 20.48 7.08
C PRO A 139 7.70 20.36 6.10
N LEU A 140 7.85 19.23 5.41
CA LEU A 140 8.93 19.01 4.46
C LEU A 140 8.86 19.96 3.26
N ILE A 141 7.67 20.13 2.66
CA ILE A 141 7.47 21.09 1.55
C ILE A 141 7.79 22.50 2.00
N ARG A 142 7.29 22.93 3.18
CA ARG A 142 7.55 24.28 3.70
C ARG A 142 9.03 24.52 3.97
N ALA A 143 9.72 23.54 4.56
CA ALA A 143 11.14 23.63 4.84
C ALA A 143 11.99 23.83 3.58
N ASN A 144 11.54 23.29 2.45
CA ASN A 144 12.27 23.31 1.17
C ASN A 144 11.67 24.29 0.14
N ALA A 145 10.73 25.16 0.53
CA ALA A 145 10.06 26.05 -0.40
C ALA A 145 11.00 27.06 -1.10
N ASP A 146 12.03 27.51 -0.37
CA ASP A 146 13.00 28.49 -0.90
C ASP A 146 14.16 27.85 -1.70
N ARG A 147 14.17 26.51 -1.85
CA ARG A 147 15.23 25.82 -2.60
C ARG A 147 14.91 25.73 -4.08
N ALA A 148 15.88 26.08 -4.92
CA ALA A 148 15.73 26.00 -6.38
C ALA A 148 15.53 24.56 -6.88
N HIS A 149 16.14 23.58 -6.20
CA HIS A 149 16.06 22.16 -6.54
C HIS A 149 15.59 21.37 -5.32
N ASN A 150 14.30 20.98 -5.29
CA ASN A 150 13.71 20.25 -4.18
C ASN A 150 12.96 18.98 -4.61
N ALA A 151 12.84 18.69 -5.91
CA ALA A 151 12.10 17.53 -6.42
C ALA A 151 12.64 16.20 -5.88
N HIS A 152 13.97 16.05 -5.75
CA HIS A 152 14.60 14.86 -5.21
C HIS A 152 14.16 14.59 -3.76
N VAL A 153 13.95 15.63 -2.94
CA VAL A 153 13.47 15.50 -1.56
C VAL A 153 12.13 14.79 -1.53
N MET A 154 11.21 15.14 -2.46
CA MET A 154 9.89 14.51 -2.57
C MET A 154 10.00 13.07 -3.06
N VAL A 155 10.86 12.79 -4.03
CA VAL A 155 11.09 11.43 -4.54
C VAL A 155 11.60 10.51 -3.42
N PHE A 156 12.61 10.94 -2.67
CA PHE A 156 13.15 10.15 -1.56
C PHE A 156 12.17 10.04 -0.38
N PHE A 157 11.32 11.05 -0.16
CA PHE A 157 10.24 10.95 0.81
C PHE A 157 9.24 9.85 0.44
N ILE A 158 8.84 9.77 -0.83
CA ILE A 158 7.95 8.71 -1.31
C ILE A 158 8.63 7.35 -1.13
N VAL A 159 9.89 7.21 -1.51
CA VAL A 159 10.61 5.93 -1.40
C VAL A 159 10.78 5.50 0.05
N LEU A 160 11.25 6.39 0.92
CA LEU A 160 11.56 6.05 2.32
C LEU A 160 10.32 5.99 3.20
N VAL A 161 9.51 7.06 3.20
CA VAL A 161 8.42 7.21 4.16
C VAL A 161 7.15 6.51 3.69
N ALA A 162 6.77 6.72 2.41
CA ALA A 162 5.55 6.17 1.87
C ALA A 162 5.67 4.71 1.39
N ASN A 163 6.88 4.13 1.37
CA ASN A 163 7.10 2.74 0.96
C ASN A 163 7.97 1.97 1.96
N VAL A 164 9.29 2.16 1.97
CA VAL A 164 10.22 1.35 2.78
C VAL A 164 9.85 1.33 4.26
N GLY A 165 9.46 2.49 4.82
CA GLY A 165 9.08 2.62 6.22
C GLY A 165 7.87 1.80 6.64
N GLY A 166 6.99 1.41 5.72
CA GLY A 166 5.80 0.62 6.01
C GLY A 166 6.04 -0.89 6.12
N ALA A 167 7.22 -1.39 5.78
CA ALA A 167 7.47 -2.81 5.57
C ALA A 167 7.46 -3.69 6.84
N LEU A 168 7.46 -3.10 8.05
CA LEU A 168 7.68 -3.86 9.29
C LEU A 168 6.39 -4.29 10.01
N THR A 169 5.24 -3.70 9.70
CA THR A 169 3.98 -4.09 10.34
C THR A 169 2.81 -4.07 9.37
N PRO A 170 1.74 -4.81 9.66
CA PRO A 170 0.49 -4.77 8.88
C PRO A 170 -0.18 -3.40 8.82
N LEU A 171 0.10 -2.50 9.77
CA LEU A 171 -0.41 -1.12 9.75
C LEU A 171 0.35 -0.24 8.75
N GLY A 172 1.60 -0.63 8.45
CA GLY A 172 2.48 0.13 7.57
C GLY A 172 2.10 0.03 6.11
N ASP A 173 1.69 -1.14 5.66
CA ASP A 173 1.47 -1.41 4.24
C ASP A 173 0.22 -2.29 4.02
N PRO A 174 -0.71 -1.89 3.12
CA PRO A 174 -1.95 -2.59 2.83
C PRO A 174 -1.80 -4.10 2.52
N PRO A 175 -0.85 -4.54 1.66
CA PRO A 175 -0.64 -5.97 1.43
C PRO A 175 -0.29 -6.77 2.67
N LEU A 176 0.46 -6.19 3.61
CA LEU A 176 0.80 -6.82 4.88
C LEU A 176 -0.44 -6.96 5.79
N PHE A 177 -1.35 -5.99 5.74
CA PHE A 177 -2.62 -6.06 6.45
C PHE A 177 -3.50 -7.20 5.93
N VAL A 178 -3.59 -7.37 4.61
CA VAL A 178 -4.30 -8.51 4.02
C VAL A 178 -3.68 -9.84 4.46
N GLY A 179 -2.34 -9.94 4.47
CA GLY A 179 -1.64 -11.11 5.01
C GLY A 179 -1.99 -11.40 6.47
N PHE A 180 -2.08 -10.37 7.30
CA PHE A 180 -2.52 -10.47 8.70
C PHE A 180 -3.96 -11.00 8.84
N LEU A 181 -4.90 -10.51 8.02
CA LEU A 181 -6.28 -11.03 7.98
C LEU A 181 -6.34 -12.50 7.58
N HIS A 182 -5.38 -13.00 6.80
CA HIS A 182 -5.25 -14.40 6.40
C HIS A 182 -4.43 -15.25 7.39
N GLY A 183 -4.17 -14.73 8.60
CA GLY A 183 -3.56 -15.50 9.68
C GLY A 183 -2.05 -15.38 9.83
N VAL A 184 -1.39 -14.48 9.09
CA VAL A 184 0.02 -14.15 9.34
C VAL A 184 0.14 -13.38 10.65
N SER A 185 1.11 -13.72 11.51
CA SER A 185 1.31 -13.01 12.78
C SER A 185 1.61 -11.53 12.55
N PHE A 186 1.04 -10.65 13.39
CA PHE A 186 1.23 -9.20 13.32
C PHE A 186 2.72 -8.79 13.31
N PHE A 187 3.54 -9.44 14.11
CA PHE A 187 4.98 -9.13 14.22
C PHE A 187 5.87 -9.97 13.31
N TRP A 188 5.29 -10.77 12.41
CA TRP A 188 6.07 -11.66 11.55
C TRP A 188 7.07 -10.89 10.67
N THR A 189 6.61 -9.83 10.01
CA THR A 189 7.46 -8.99 9.14
C THR A 189 8.55 -8.29 9.95
N MET A 190 8.22 -7.76 11.12
CA MET A 190 9.21 -7.15 12.00
C MET A 190 10.30 -8.14 12.42
N GLN A 191 9.94 -9.37 12.78
CA GLN A 191 10.89 -10.39 13.21
C GLN A 191 11.81 -10.89 12.08
N HIS A 192 11.30 -10.95 10.84
CA HIS A 192 12.01 -11.57 9.72
C HIS A 192 12.62 -10.55 8.75
N LEU A 193 12.09 -9.34 8.65
CA LEU A 193 12.48 -8.35 7.64
C LEU A 193 13.12 -7.09 8.22
N TRP A 194 13.25 -6.95 9.55
CA TRP A 194 13.78 -5.72 10.15
C TRP A 194 15.19 -5.37 9.64
N LEU A 195 16.07 -6.39 9.49
CA LEU A 195 17.44 -6.17 9.06
C LEU A 195 17.50 -5.72 7.60
N GLN A 196 16.75 -6.39 6.71
CA GLN A 196 16.66 -6.04 5.29
C GLN A 196 16.09 -4.64 5.12
N THR A 197 15.02 -4.31 5.84
CA THR A 197 14.40 -2.98 5.82
C THR A 197 15.37 -1.92 6.34
N ALA A 198 16.09 -2.18 7.43
CA ALA A 198 17.08 -1.27 7.96
C ALA A 198 18.25 -1.02 6.99
N ILE A 199 18.75 -2.07 6.33
CA ILE A 199 19.80 -1.95 5.32
C ILE A 199 19.32 -1.09 4.14
N VAL A 200 18.14 -1.41 3.58
CA VAL A 200 17.58 -0.65 2.45
C VAL A 200 17.33 0.80 2.84
N ALA A 201 16.70 1.04 3.99
CA ALA A 201 16.45 2.40 4.46
C ALA A 201 17.74 3.20 4.66
N THR A 202 18.78 2.58 5.24
CA THR A 202 20.07 3.24 5.43
C THR A 202 20.77 3.57 4.12
N ILE A 203 20.77 2.63 3.16
CA ILE A 203 21.39 2.86 1.84
C ILE A 203 20.65 3.99 1.11
N VAL A 204 19.31 3.95 1.06
CA VAL A 204 18.51 4.98 0.38
C VAL A 204 18.68 6.34 1.06
N LEU A 205 18.73 6.38 2.39
CA LEU A 205 18.98 7.62 3.14
C LEU A 205 20.39 8.17 2.87
N ALA A 206 21.41 7.31 2.80
CA ALA A 206 22.77 7.72 2.46
C ALA A 206 22.87 8.31 1.07
N ILE A 207 22.21 7.67 0.08
CA ILE A 207 22.12 8.19 -1.29
C ILE A 207 21.40 9.55 -1.31
N PHE A 208 20.27 9.65 -0.56
CA PHE A 208 19.56 10.91 -0.40
C PHE A 208 20.47 12.04 0.11
N VAL A 209 21.19 11.78 1.20
CA VAL A 209 22.11 12.78 1.82
C VAL A 209 23.16 13.22 0.81
N ALA A 210 23.77 12.29 0.09
CA ALA A 210 24.76 12.61 -0.95
C ALA A 210 24.18 13.51 -2.06
N VAL A 211 22.99 13.16 -2.56
CA VAL A 211 22.27 13.92 -3.58
C VAL A 211 21.85 15.30 -3.05
N ASP A 212 21.31 15.36 -1.82
CA ASP A 212 20.82 16.62 -1.25
C ASP A 212 21.96 17.60 -0.93
N ILE A 213 23.14 17.10 -0.48
CA ILE A 213 24.35 17.93 -0.34
C ILE A 213 24.83 18.46 -1.70
N TRP A 214 24.75 17.63 -2.74
CA TRP A 214 25.15 18.05 -4.09
C TRP A 214 24.28 19.19 -4.63
N PHE A 215 22.96 19.11 -4.44
CA PHE A 215 22.02 20.17 -4.84
C PHE A 215 21.98 21.38 -3.88
N ALA A 216 22.56 21.28 -2.69
CA ALA A 216 22.63 22.38 -1.73
C ALA A 216 23.86 23.29 -1.93
N ARG A 217 24.78 22.89 -2.79
CA ARG A 217 25.98 23.68 -3.18
C ARG A 217 25.62 24.68 -4.28
#